data_3764f472b6eb421115395d79d77823a7
#
_entry.id   3764f472b6eb421115395d79d77823a7
#
_cell.length_a   1.000
_cell.length_b   1.000
_cell.length_c   1.000
_cell.angle_alpha   90.00
_cell.angle_beta   90.00
_cell.angle_gamma   90.00
#
_symmetry.space_group_name_H-M   'P 1'
#
loop_
_entity.id
_entity.type
_entity.pdbx_description
1 polymer ?
#
loop_
_entity_poly.entity_id
_entity_poly.type
_entity_poly.pdbx_seq_one_letter_code
_entity_poly.pdbx_strand_id
1 'polypeptide(L)'
;MSTDNLVENIIAEVLGKVGDLKTPSAASQPVISQQEPAIPRKLCGLTEFVGTAMGDSIGLVIANVDSALLDAMHLEKKYRSIGILGARTGAGPQIMAADEAVKATNTEVVAIELARDTKGGAGHGSLVLFGGQDVSDVKRAVEVALGELERTFGRSEE
;
A
#
# COMPACT_ATOMS: atom_id res chain seq x y z
N MET A 1 -19.54 -42.99 29.77
CA MET A 1 -19.74 -41.57 30.15
C MET A 1 -19.95 -40.82 28.86
N SER A 2 -21.19 -40.35 28.69
CA SER A 2 -21.62 -39.77 27.38
C SER A 2 -21.08 -38.34 27.21
N THR A 3 -20.60 -38.03 26.03
CA THR A 3 -20.11 -36.71 25.65
C THR A 3 -21.18 -35.61 25.74
N ASP A 4 -22.45 -35.98 25.77
CA ASP A 4 -23.58 -35.06 25.87
C ASP A 4 -23.63 -34.29 27.19
N ASN A 5 -23.26 -34.96 28.31
CA ASN A 5 -23.22 -34.33 29.64
C ASN A 5 -22.12 -33.27 29.79
N LEU A 6 -21.03 -33.36 28.97
CA LEU A 6 -19.95 -32.39 29.02
C LEU A 6 -20.35 -31.10 28.31
N VAL A 7 -21.07 -31.24 27.19
CA VAL A 7 -21.55 -30.11 26.38
C VAL A 7 -22.62 -29.31 27.13
N GLU A 8 -23.57 -29.99 27.80
CA GLU A 8 -24.60 -29.31 28.58
C GLU A 8 -24.01 -28.52 29.77
N ASN A 9 -23.00 -29.09 30.45
CA ASN A 9 -22.33 -28.37 31.54
C ASN A 9 -21.57 -27.14 31.09
N ILE A 10 -20.92 -27.18 29.93
CA ILE A 10 -20.21 -26.02 29.38
C ILE A 10 -21.20 -24.91 28.94
N ILE A 11 -22.33 -25.30 28.36
CA ILE A 11 -23.38 -24.34 27.95
C ILE A 11 -24.01 -23.67 29.18
N ALA A 12 -24.29 -24.43 30.26
CA ALA A 12 -24.83 -23.89 31.50
C ALA A 12 -23.85 -22.91 32.18
N GLU A 13 -22.57 -23.22 32.18
CA GLU A 13 -21.53 -22.33 32.77
C GLU A 13 -21.36 -21.03 31.98
N VAL A 14 -21.42 -21.10 30.65
CA VAL A 14 -21.32 -19.90 29.77
C VAL A 14 -22.57 -19.04 29.92
N LEU A 15 -23.76 -19.61 29.94
CA LEU A 15 -25.01 -18.86 30.12
C LEU A 15 -25.11 -18.22 31.50
N GLY A 16 -24.60 -18.87 32.55
CA GLY A 16 -24.55 -18.30 33.91
C GLY A 16 -23.65 -17.07 34.01
N LYS A 17 -22.56 -17.01 33.24
CA LYS A 17 -21.65 -15.86 33.24
C LYS A 17 -22.15 -14.67 32.39
N VAL A 18 -23.04 -14.91 31.45
CA VAL A 18 -23.64 -13.85 30.60
C VAL A 18 -24.83 -13.17 31.29
N GLY A 19 -25.46 -13.83 32.27
CA GLY A 19 -26.66 -13.30 32.97
C GLY A 19 -26.40 -12.15 33.95
N ASP A 20 -25.14 -11.89 34.35
CA ASP A 20 -24.79 -10.84 35.31
C ASP A 20 -24.33 -9.52 34.69
N LEU A 21 -24.45 -9.38 33.38
CA LEU A 21 -24.23 -8.08 32.72
C LEU A 21 -25.50 -7.20 32.87
N LYS A 22 -25.63 -6.61 34.06
CA LYS A 22 -26.52 -5.49 34.32
C LYS A 22 -26.29 -4.39 33.29
N THR A 23 -27.30 -4.15 32.45
CA THR A 23 -27.37 -2.94 31.61
C THR A 23 -27.28 -1.70 32.49
N PRO A 24 -26.27 -0.83 32.32
CA PRO A 24 -26.32 0.51 32.92
C PRO A 24 -27.31 1.37 32.14
N SER A 25 -28.28 1.87 32.88
CA SER A 25 -29.21 2.91 32.49
C SER A 25 -28.52 4.10 31.81
N ALA A 26 -29.19 4.63 30.80
CA ALA A 26 -28.83 5.85 30.08
C ALA A 26 -28.48 7.01 31.03
N ALA A 27 -27.19 7.29 31.17
CA ALA A 27 -26.67 8.54 31.68
C ALA A 27 -25.64 9.02 30.68
N SER A 28 -25.91 10.21 30.15
CA SER A 28 -25.10 11.03 29.26
C SER A 28 -23.62 10.73 29.29
N GLN A 29 -23.11 10.07 28.26
CA GLN A 29 -21.68 9.96 28.01
C GLN A 29 -21.15 11.35 27.64
N PRO A 30 -20.07 11.82 28.27
CA PRO A 30 -19.34 12.94 27.72
C PRO A 30 -18.80 12.50 26.35
N VAL A 31 -19.10 13.28 25.34
CA VAL A 31 -18.51 13.16 24.00
C VAL A 31 -17.01 13.39 24.18
N ILE A 32 -16.27 12.29 24.33
CA ILE A 32 -14.82 12.32 24.15
C ILE A 32 -14.65 12.57 22.66
N SER A 33 -14.47 13.82 22.30
CA SER A 33 -13.90 14.18 21.00
C SER A 33 -12.55 13.46 20.94
N GLN A 34 -12.50 12.35 20.24
CA GLN A 34 -11.24 11.79 19.78
C GLN A 34 -10.69 12.83 18.83
N GLN A 35 -9.89 13.74 19.38
CA GLN A 35 -8.95 14.51 18.58
C GLN A 35 -8.02 13.48 17.99
N GLU A 36 -8.26 13.10 16.72
CA GLU A 36 -7.23 12.52 15.88
C GLU A 36 -5.98 13.37 16.08
N PRO A 37 -4.83 12.76 16.37
CA PRO A 37 -3.59 13.51 16.45
C PRO A 37 -3.45 14.26 15.13
N ALA A 38 -3.60 15.58 15.17
CA ALA A 38 -3.44 16.42 14.01
C ALA A 38 -2.02 16.21 13.49
N ILE A 39 -1.87 15.38 12.47
CA ILE A 39 -0.62 15.23 11.74
C ILE A 39 -0.27 16.64 11.27
N PRO A 40 0.88 17.18 11.69
CA PRO A 40 1.22 18.55 11.36
C PRO A 40 1.20 18.69 9.84
N ARG A 41 0.31 19.56 9.34
CA ARG A 41 0.08 19.80 7.90
C ARG A 41 1.34 20.17 7.10
N LYS A 42 2.47 20.36 7.76
CA LYS A 42 3.75 20.69 7.16
C LYS A 42 4.46 19.50 6.50
N LEU A 43 4.01 18.26 6.76
CA LEU A 43 4.52 17.03 6.11
C LEU A 43 3.76 16.67 4.83
N CYS A 44 2.67 17.37 4.53
CA CYS A 44 1.78 17.05 3.40
C CYS A 44 2.36 17.40 2.01
N GLY A 45 3.59 17.88 1.92
CA GLY A 45 4.24 18.22 0.66
C GLY A 45 5.39 17.31 0.25
N LEU A 46 5.76 16.33 1.10
CA LEU A 46 6.92 15.47 0.88
C LEU A 46 6.56 14.08 0.33
N THR A 47 5.33 13.65 0.57
CA THR A 47 4.80 12.41 0.01
C THR A 47 3.48 12.69 -0.68
N GLU A 48 3.29 12.14 -1.85
CA GLU A 48 2.08 12.34 -2.66
C GLU A 48 1.58 11.00 -3.19
N PHE A 49 0.28 10.78 -3.04
CA PHE A 49 -0.44 9.76 -3.77
C PHE A 49 -0.71 10.30 -5.19
N VAL A 50 -0.16 9.63 -6.20
CA VAL A 50 -0.28 10.08 -7.60
C VAL A 50 -1.55 9.54 -8.23
N GLY A 51 -1.86 8.25 -8.01
CA GLY A 51 -3.04 7.64 -8.58
C GLY A 51 -3.05 6.12 -8.46
N THR A 52 -4.06 5.54 -9.06
CA THR A 52 -4.22 4.10 -9.25
C THR A 52 -4.43 3.79 -10.71
N ALA A 53 -4.20 2.55 -11.09
CA ALA A 53 -4.48 2.03 -12.43
C ALA A 53 -5.05 0.61 -12.34
N MET A 54 -5.56 0.10 -13.45
CA MET A 54 -6.01 -1.29 -13.56
C MET A 54 -4.92 -2.27 -13.10
N GLY A 55 -5.30 -3.47 -12.71
CA GLY A 55 -4.40 -4.47 -12.16
C GLY A 55 -4.00 -4.21 -10.70
N ASP A 56 -4.85 -3.53 -9.93
CA ASP A 56 -4.59 -3.14 -8.54
C ASP A 56 -3.25 -2.40 -8.38
N SER A 57 -2.99 -1.47 -9.28
CA SER A 57 -1.76 -0.69 -9.30
C SER A 57 -1.93 0.61 -8.52
N ILE A 58 -0.87 1.01 -7.82
CA ILE A 58 -0.80 2.25 -7.04
C ILE A 58 0.49 2.99 -7.35
N GLY A 59 0.39 4.30 -7.51
CA GLY A 59 1.52 5.20 -7.71
C GLY A 59 1.68 6.20 -6.57
N LEU A 60 2.88 6.30 -6.03
CA LEU A 60 3.25 7.19 -4.94
C LEU A 60 4.55 7.93 -5.28
N VAL A 61 4.74 9.11 -4.70
CA VAL A 61 6.00 9.86 -4.80
C VAL A 61 6.45 10.34 -3.43
N ILE A 62 7.73 10.24 -3.16
CA ILE A 62 8.39 10.80 -1.99
C ILE A 62 9.37 11.86 -2.48
N ALA A 63 9.11 13.11 -2.14
CA ALA A 63 10.02 14.21 -2.39
C ALA A 63 11.03 14.35 -1.26
N ASN A 64 12.25 14.76 -1.58
CA ASN A 64 13.33 14.99 -0.63
C ASN A 64 13.52 13.81 0.34
N VAL A 65 13.78 12.63 -0.23
CA VAL A 65 13.91 11.37 0.50
C VAL A 65 15.03 11.44 1.52
N ASP A 66 14.76 10.93 2.73
CA ASP A 66 15.75 10.82 3.77
C ASP A 66 16.88 9.85 3.38
N SER A 67 18.14 10.25 3.64
CA SER A 67 19.30 9.44 3.28
C SER A 67 19.34 8.09 3.99
N ALA A 68 18.82 7.99 5.21
CA ALA A 68 18.73 6.72 5.93
C ALA A 68 17.73 5.77 5.29
N LEU A 69 16.65 6.31 4.68
CA LEU A 69 15.72 5.50 3.90
C LEU A 69 16.38 4.97 2.62
N LEU A 70 17.13 5.80 1.89
CA LEU A 70 17.88 5.34 0.72
C LEU A 70 18.90 4.23 1.10
N ASP A 71 19.61 4.39 2.22
CA ASP A 71 20.54 3.38 2.72
C ASP A 71 19.82 2.05 3.04
N ALA A 72 18.66 2.12 3.71
CA ALA A 72 17.87 0.95 4.04
C ALA A 72 17.31 0.22 2.80
N MET A 73 17.05 0.97 1.74
CA MET A 73 16.61 0.44 0.44
C MET A 73 17.77 0.03 -0.47
N HIS A 74 19.01 0.19 -0.02
CA HIS A 74 20.24 -0.05 -0.82
C HIS A 74 20.30 0.79 -2.11
N LEU A 75 19.78 2.01 -2.07
CA LEU A 75 19.78 2.94 -3.20
C LEU A 75 20.89 3.98 -3.07
N GLU A 76 21.32 4.50 -4.20
CA GLU A 76 22.34 5.55 -4.25
C GLU A 76 21.81 6.87 -3.66
N LYS A 77 22.65 7.55 -2.88
CA LYS A 77 22.32 8.86 -2.26
C LYS A 77 22.19 10.01 -3.26
N LYS A 78 22.42 9.75 -4.53
CA LYS A 78 22.24 10.75 -5.58
C LYS A 78 20.77 11.11 -5.81
N TYR A 79 19.84 10.22 -5.46
CA TYR A 79 18.42 10.47 -5.68
C TYR A 79 17.83 11.38 -4.60
N ARG A 80 17.13 12.41 -5.01
CA ARG A 80 16.42 13.33 -4.12
C ARG A 80 14.93 13.00 -4.01
N SER A 81 14.40 12.33 -5.00
CA SER A 81 12.99 11.94 -5.04
C SER A 81 12.86 10.52 -5.54
N ILE A 82 11.91 9.78 -4.97
CA ILE A 82 11.61 8.39 -5.32
C ILE A 82 10.14 8.29 -5.70
N GLY A 83 9.89 7.70 -6.87
CA GLY A 83 8.57 7.25 -7.31
C GLY A 83 8.40 5.77 -7.01
N ILE A 84 7.21 5.40 -6.59
CA ILE A 84 6.86 4.03 -6.23
C ILE A 84 5.68 3.62 -7.08
N LEU A 85 5.83 2.53 -7.82
CA LEU A 85 4.76 1.88 -8.56
C LEU A 85 4.60 0.46 -8.03
N GLY A 86 3.54 0.21 -7.29
CA GLY A 86 3.18 -1.10 -6.75
C GLY A 86 2.01 -1.70 -7.50
N ALA A 87 2.00 -3.04 -7.71
CA ALA A 87 0.82 -3.75 -8.22
C ALA A 87 0.67 -5.12 -7.58
N ARG A 88 -0.56 -5.61 -7.55
CA ARG A 88 -0.86 -6.97 -7.11
C ARG A 88 -0.83 -7.99 -8.25
N THR A 89 -1.01 -7.55 -9.48
CA THR A 89 -1.07 -8.42 -10.65
C THR A 89 0.19 -8.28 -11.47
N GLY A 90 0.66 -9.41 -12.00
CA GLY A 90 1.74 -9.65 -12.95
C GLY A 90 2.78 -8.55 -13.21
N ALA A 91 4.04 -8.91 -13.19
CA ALA A 91 5.14 -7.96 -13.37
C ALA A 91 5.32 -7.45 -14.81
N GLY A 92 4.85 -8.21 -15.82
CA GLY A 92 5.07 -7.88 -17.23
C GLY A 92 4.58 -6.47 -17.61
N PRO A 93 3.30 -6.15 -17.41
CA PRO A 93 2.77 -4.83 -17.70
C PRO A 93 3.48 -3.71 -16.95
N GLN A 94 3.89 -3.94 -15.70
CA GLN A 94 4.63 -2.94 -14.92
C GLN A 94 6.03 -2.67 -15.46
N ILE A 95 6.74 -3.69 -15.91
CA ILE A 95 8.06 -3.52 -16.51
C ILE A 95 7.95 -2.72 -17.82
N MET A 96 6.93 -2.99 -18.64
CA MET A 96 6.65 -2.21 -19.85
C MET A 96 6.31 -0.76 -19.52
N ALA A 97 5.44 -0.55 -18.54
CA ALA A 97 5.06 0.80 -18.09
C ALA A 97 6.27 1.59 -17.54
N ALA A 98 7.16 0.91 -16.82
CA ALA A 98 8.38 1.52 -16.30
C ALA A 98 9.34 1.93 -17.43
N ASP A 99 9.49 1.11 -18.47
CA ASP A 99 10.31 1.44 -19.63
C ASP A 99 9.79 2.70 -20.36
N GLU A 100 8.49 2.80 -20.57
CA GLU A 100 7.88 4.00 -21.17
C GLU A 100 8.03 5.23 -20.28
N ALA A 101 7.89 5.06 -18.96
CA ALA A 101 8.02 6.15 -18.00
C ALA A 101 9.44 6.78 -18.03
N VAL A 102 10.49 5.96 -17.99
CA VAL A 102 11.86 6.48 -18.00
C VAL A 102 12.27 7.08 -19.36
N LYS A 103 11.68 6.59 -20.46
CA LYS A 103 11.87 7.20 -21.78
C LYS A 103 11.20 8.57 -21.92
N ALA A 104 10.11 8.78 -21.18
CA ALA A 104 9.33 10.02 -21.22
C ALA A 104 9.80 11.08 -20.22
N THR A 105 10.72 10.75 -19.31
CA THR A 105 11.14 11.62 -18.19
C THR A 105 12.64 11.54 -17.95
N ASN A 106 13.17 12.44 -17.14
CA ASN A 106 14.56 12.40 -16.69
C ASN A 106 14.69 11.62 -15.37
N THR A 107 14.27 10.37 -15.39
CA THR A 107 14.31 9.45 -14.23
C THR A 107 15.00 8.14 -14.59
N GLU A 108 15.38 7.38 -13.57
CA GLU A 108 15.95 6.05 -13.72
C GLU A 108 15.08 5.03 -12.98
N VAL A 109 14.98 3.81 -13.49
CA VAL A 109 14.48 2.68 -12.69
C VAL A 109 15.60 2.24 -11.76
N VAL A 110 15.37 2.37 -10.46
CA VAL A 110 16.41 2.10 -9.44
C VAL A 110 16.26 0.74 -8.78
N ALA A 111 15.06 0.18 -8.78
CA ALA A 111 14.82 -1.17 -8.30
C ALA A 111 13.55 -1.76 -8.93
N ILE A 112 13.55 -3.07 -9.15
CA ILE A 112 12.37 -3.86 -9.49
C ILE A 112 12.36 -5.06 -8.54
N GLU A 113 11.33 -5.11 -7.71
CA GLU A 113 11.11 -6.19 -6.76
C GLU A 113 9.93 -7.04 -7.25
N LEU A 114 10.15 -8.33 -7.36
CA LEU A 114 9.12 -9.29 -7.74
C LEU A 114 8.80 -10.16 -6.52
N ALA A 115 7.57 -10.08 -6.05
CA ALA A 115 7.12 -10.97 -4.99
C ALA A 115 7.11 -12.40 -5.52
N ARG A 116 7.94 -13.25 -4.92
CA ARG A 116 7.99 -14.68 -5.21
C ARG A 116 7.29 -15.43 -4.08
N ASP A 117 6.18 -16.07 -4.40
CA ASP A 117 5.60 -17.03 -3.47
C ASP A 117 6.46 -18.30 -3.47
N THR A 118 7.03 -18.61 -2.32
CA THR A 118 7.86 -19.81 -2.12
C THR A 118 7.06 -21.12 -2.11
N LYS A 119 5.73 -21.04 -2.14
CA LYS A 119 4.82 -22.21 -2.11
C LYS A 119 4.23 -22.59 -3.47
N GLY A 120 4.86 -22.16 -4.57
CA GLY A 120 4.51 -22.61 -5.91
C GLY A 120 3.34 -21.90 -6.58
N GLY A 121 2.84 -20.80 -6.02
CA GLY A 121 1.96 -19.86 -6.70
C GLY A 121 2.74 -18.93 -7.63
N ALA A 122 2.13 -18.46 -8.71
CA ALA A 122 2.64 -17.32 -9.44
C ALA A 122 2.74 -16.14 -8.46
N GLY A 123 3.95 -15.59 -8.28
CA GLY A 123 4.18 -14.48 -7.35
C GLY A 123 3.20 -13.35 -7.61
N HIS A 124 2.48 -12.94 -6.58
CA HIS A 124 1.52 -11.88 -6.66
C HIS A 124 2.18 -10.57 -6.25
N GLY A 125 2.25 -9.65 -7.20
CA GLY A 125 2.73 -8.31 -6.96
C GLY A 125 4.12 -8.04 -7.51
N SER A 126 4.34 -6.78 -7.74
CA SER A 126 5.62 -6.21 -8.13
C SER A 126 5.73 -4.80 -7.58
N LEU A 127 6.96 -4.37 -7.40
CA LEU A 127 7.31 -3.03 -6.97
C LEU A 127 8.38 -2.51 -7.93
N VAL A 128 8.11 -1.36 -8.53
CA VAL A 128 9.09 -0.63 -9.32
C VAL A 128 9.38 0.69 -8.62
N LEU A 129 10.64 1.01 -8.48
CA LEU A 129 11.11 2.26 -7.90
C LEU A 129 11.77 3.11 -8.98
N PHE A 130 11.33 4.35 -9.11
CA PHE A 130 11.93 5.38 -9.95
C PHE A 130 12.75 6.32 -9.08
N GLY A 131 13.93 6.71 -9.54
CA GLY A 131 14.77 7.69 -8.87
C GLY A 131 15.02 8.90 -9.77
N GLY A 132 15.05 10.07 -9.16
CA GLY A 132 15.34 11.31 -9.86
C GLY A 132 15.80 12.43 -8.93
N GLN A 133 16.35 13.48 -9.54
CA GLN A 133 16.76 14.70 -8.83
C GLN A 133 15.58 15.64 -8.63
N ASP A 134 14.67 15.69 -9.59
CA ASP A 134 13.51 16.55 -9.56
C ASP A 134 12.24 15.74 -9.25
N VAL A 135 11.46 16.22 -8.30
CA VAL A 135 10.20 15.58 -7.90
C VAL A 135 9.16 15.62 -9.00
N SER A 136 9.17 16.64 -9.85
CA SER A 136 8.24 16.77 -10.97
C SER A 136 8.48 15.71 -12.04
N ASP A 137 9.75 15.40 -12.34
CA ASP A 137 10.11 14.32 -13.25
C ASP A 137 9.70 12.97 -12.71
N VAL A 138 9.97 12.73 -11.41
CA VAL A 138 9.59 11.48 -10.74
C VAL A 138 8.07 11.30 -10.69
N LYS A 139 7.33 12.37 -10.38
CA LYS A 139 5.87 12.35 -10.42
C LYS A 139 5.37 12.03 -11.82
N ARG A 140 5.94 12.71 -12.83
CA ARG A 140 5.58 12.48 -14.24
C ARG A 140 5.85 11.03 -14.67
N ALA A 141 6.97 10.44 -14.22
CA ALA A 141 7.27 9.04 -14.49
C ALA A 141 6.19 8.10 -13.94
N VAL A 142 5.77 8.33 -12.69
CA VAL A 142 4.68 7.54 -12.08
C VAL A 142 3.36 7.74 -12.81
N GLU A 143 3.00 8.96 -13.21
CA GLU A 143 1.80 9.25 -14.01
C GLU A 143 1.82 8.54 -15.36
N VAL A 144 2.94 8.59 -16.07
CA VAL A 144 3.11 7.90 -17.36
C VAL A 144 2.96 6.39 -17.18
N ALA A 145 3.60 5.83 -16.15
CA ALA A 145 3.51 4.40 -15.87
C ALA A 145 2.06 3.95 -15.55
N LEU A 146 1.33 4.71 -14.75
CA LEU A 146 -0.08 4.44 -14.47
C LEU A 146 -0.93 4.51 -15.75
N GLY A 147 -0.72 5.51 -16.60
CA GLY A 147 -1.41 5.65 -17.89
C GLY A 147 -1.13 4.48 -18.84
N GLU A 148 0.11 3.98 -18.88
CA GLU A 148 0.47 2.80 -19.68
C GLU A 148 -0.17 1.51 -19.16
N LEU A 149 -0.30 1.37 -17.83
CA LEU A 149 -1.02 0.25 -17.23
C LEU A 149 -2.49 0.25 -17.62
N GLU A 150 -3.17 1.41 -17.55
CA GLU A 150 -4.56 1.55 -18.02
C GLU A 150 -4.68 1.15 -19.50
N ARG A 151 -3.79 1.63 -20.35
CA ARG A 151 -3.78 1.32 -21.77
C ARG A 151 -3.53 -0.16 -22.05
N THR A 152 -2.65 -0.79 -21.27
CA THR A 152 -2.27 -2.20 -21.46
C THR A 152 -3.38 -3.13 -21.01
N PHE A 153 -3.97 -2.89 -19.86
CA PHE A 153 -5.07 -3.72 -19.33
C PHE A 153 -6.38 -3.49 -20.08
N GLY A 154 -6.68 -2.25 -20.48
CA GLY A 154 -7.88 -1.94 -21.25
C GLY A 154 -7.95 -2.62 -22.61
N ARG A 155 -6.79 -2.95 -23.20
CA ARG A 155 -6.75 -3.75 -24.45
C ARG A 155 -7.07 -5.23 -24.27
N SER A 156 -7.00 -5.72 -23.04
CA SER A 156 -7.26 -7.13 -22.75
C SER A 156 -8.76 -7.42 -22.58
N GLU A 157 -9.59 -6.40 -22.56
CA GLU A 157 -11.05 -6.50 -22.40
C GLU A 157 -11.83 -6.36 -23.73
N GLU A 158 -11.15 -6.07 -24.84
CA GLU A 158 -11.70 -6.07 -26.20
C GLU A 158 -11.44 -7.40 -26.91
#